data_ed59df70b977d1f47cf7937800846c8f
#
_entry.id   ed59df70b977d1f47cf7937800846c8f
#
_cell.length_a   1.000
_cell.length_b   1.000
_cell.length_c   1.000
_cell.angle_alpha   90.00
_cell.angle_beta   90.00
_cell.angle_gamma   90.00
#
_symmetry.space_group_name_H-M   'P 1'
#
loop_
_entity.id
_entity.type
_entity.pdbx_description
1 polymer ?
#
loop_
_entity_poly.entity_id
_entity_poly.type
_entity_poly.pdbx_seq_one_letter_code
_entity_poly.pdbx_strand_id
1 'polypeptide(L)'
;MRRKKSKAKLRQLIDEMCKFVQELEPKAQILRIEPKGRSEDDDAWIEVLLPYREWNRKAERISDAVYKRVWEIEMEHGYFIGVSLRTLDEVKAEAR
;
A
#
# COMPACT_ATOMS: atom_id res chain seq x y z
N MET A 1 -17.77 -20.42 -5.81
CA MET A 1 -18.39 -19.27 -6.50
C MET A 1 -17.64 -18.00 -6.17
N ARG A 2 -17.13 -17.31 -7.18
CA ARG A 2 -16.42 -16.06 -6.96
C ARG A 2 -17.40 -14.94 -6.65
N ARG A 3 -17.17 -14.22 -5.56
CA ARG A 3 -17.95 -13.03 -5.27
C ARG A 3 -17.61 -11.97 -6.32
N LYS A 4 -18.62 -11.31 -6.82
CA LYS A 4 -18.43 -10.18 -7.72
C LYS A 4 -17.79 -9.03 -6.93
N LYS A 5 -16.62 -8.59 -7.36
CA LYS A 5 -15.92 -7.50 -6.70
C LYS A 5 -16.64 -6.17 -6.93
N SER A 6 -16.74 -5.40 -5.87
CA SER A 6 -17.42 -4.11 -5.86
C SER A 6 -16.40 -2.97 -5.85
N LYS A 7 -16.63 -1.95 -6.67
CA LYS A 7 -15.80 -0.74 -6.68
C LYS A 7 -15.89 0.01 -5.35
N ALA A 8 -17.07 0.02 -4.74
CA ALA A 8 -17.28 0.67 -3.46
C ALA A 8 -16.49 -0.03 -2.35
N LYS A 9 -16.51 -1.35 -2.34
CA LYS A 9 -15.75 -2.14 -1.37
C LYS A 9 -14.25 -1.95 -1.56
N LEU A 10 -13.78 -1.96 -2.80
CA LEU A 10 -12.38 -1.73 -3.12
C LEU A 10 -11.92 -0.36 -2.62
N ARG A 11 -12.70 0.67 -2.88
CA ARG A 11 -12.38 2.04 -2.40
C ARG A 11 -12.30 2.08 -0.87
N GLN A 12 -13.24 1.43 -0.19
CA GLN A 12 -13.23 1.34 1.27
C GLN A 12 -11.94 0.70 1.78
N LEU A 13 -11.54 -0.41 1.17
CA LEU A 13 -10.32 -1.14 1.56
C LEU A 13 -9.05 -0.33 1.27
N ILE A 14 -9.02 0.42 0.16
CA ILE A 14 -7.92 1.32 -0.15
C ILE A 14 -7.80 2.41 0.92
N ASP A 15 -8.92 3.02 1.29
CA ASP A 15 -8.94 4.06 2.33
C ASP A 15 -8.48 3.50 3.67
N GLU A 16 -8.91 2.30 4.04
CA GLU A 16 -8.47 1.64 5.26
C GLU A 16 -6.97 1.38 5.25
N MET A 17 -6.42 0.94 4.12
CA MET A 17 -4.99 0.69 3.99
C MET A 17 -4.20 1.99 4.12
N CYS A 18 -4.65 3.07 3.48
CA CYS A 18 -4.00 4.37 3.59
C CYS A 18 -3.97 4.87 5.04
N LYS A 19 -5.09 4.73 5.74
CA LYS A 19 -5.17 5.09 7.15
C LYS A 19 -4.24 4.25 8.01
N PHE A 20 -4.19 2.95 7.74
CA PHE A 20 -3.33 2.02 8.45
C PHE A 20 -1.85 2.44 8.33
N VAL A 21 -1.41 2.74 7.11
CA VAL A 21 -0.04 3.19 6.86
C VAL A 21 0.25 4.50 7.60
N GLN A 22 -0.68 5.44 7.56
CA GLN A 22 -0.51 6.75 8.23
C GLN A 22 -0.59 6.64 9.75
N GLU A 23 -1.25 5.64 10.28
CA GLU A 23 -1.23 5.36 11.72
C GLU A 23 0.14 4.81 12.15
N LEU A 24 0.74 3.96 11.30
CA LEU A 24 2.07 3.43 11.56
C LEU A 24 3.15 4.51 11.45
N GLU A 25 2.99 5.43 10.50
CA GLU A 25 3.89 6.55 10.31
C GLU A 25 3.09 7.77 9.86
N PRO A 26 2.78 8.70 10.81
CA PRO A 26 1.98 9.89 10.49
C PRO A 26 2.57 10.81 9.42
N LYS A 27 3.88 10.74 9.19
CA LYS A 27 4.55 11.56 8.18
C LYS A 27 4.62 10.87 6.81
N ALA A 28 4.12 9.66 6.69
CA ALA A 28 4.06 8.96 5.41
C ALA A 28 3.13 9.69 4.46
N GLN A 29 3.52 9.77 3.19
CA GLN A 29 2.75 10.43 2.15
C GLN A 29 2.25 9.41 1.13
N ILE A 30 0.98 9.48 0.78
CA ILE A 30 0.43 8.65 -0.29
C ILE A 30 0.74 9.36 -1.60
N LEU A 31 1.67 8.80 -2.39
CA LEU A 31 2.09 9.41 -3.64
C LEU A 31 1.11 9.15 -4.77
N ARG A 32 0.55 7.94 -4.80
CA ARG A 32 -0.25 7.51 -5.94
C ARG A 32 -1.09 6.31 -5.56
N ILE A 33 -2.29 6.26 -6.10
CA ILE A 33 -3.18 5.11 -6.00
C ILE A 33 -3.54 4.68 -7.41
N GLU A 34 -3.19 3.45 -7.78
CA GLU A 34 -3.53 2.89 -9.08
C GLU A 34 -4.69 1.93 -8.89
N PRO A 35 -5.91 2.27 -9.37
CA PRO A 35 -7.11 1.48 -9.10
C PRO A 35 -7.16 0.13 -9.82
N LYS A 36 -6.26 -0.10 -10.78
CA LYS A 36 -6.19 -1.39 -11.50
C LYS A 36 -4.98 -2.22 -11.10
N GLY A 37 -4.16 -1.70 -10.17
CA GLY A 37 -2.94 -2.39 -9.79
C GLY A 37 -1.89 -2.41 -10.90
N ARG A 38 -0.86 -3.23 -10.71
CA ARG A 38 0.26 -3.35 -11.65
C ARG A 38 0.28 -4.68 -12.40
N SER A 39 -0.56 -5.64 -11.97
CA SER A 39 -0.70 -6.92 -12.66
C SER A 39 -2.18 -7.28 -12.72
N GLU A 40 -2.52 -8.30 -13.49
CA GLU A 40 -3.89 -8.77 -13.62
C GLU A 40 -4.49 -9.25 -12.30
N ASP A 41 -3.63 -9.70 -11.38
CA ASP A 41 -4.05 -10.24 -10.10
C ASP A 41 -4.26 -9.15 -9.04
N ASP A 42 -3.74 -7.95 -9.28
CA ASP A 42 -3.87 -6.84 -8.34
C ASP A 42 -5.17 -6.10 -8.57
N ASP A 43 -5.90 -5.83 -7.49
CA ASP A 43 -7.11 -4.99 -7.57
C ASP A 43 -6.77 -3.51 -7.47
N ALA A 44 -5.69 -3.18 -6.74
CA ALA A 44 -5.20 -1.82 -6.61
C ALA A 44 -3.74 -1.83 -6.18
N TRP A 45 -3.09 -0.69 -6.35
CA TRP A 45 -1.71 -0.48 -5.93
C TRP A 45 -1.57 0.89 -5.30
N ILE A 46 -0.93 0.95 -4.13
CA ILE A 46 -0.71 2.20 -3.40
C ILE A 46 0.79 2.45 -3.31
N GLU A 47 1.24 3.61 -3.77
CA GLU A 47 2.62 4.06 -3.61
C GLU A 47 2.71 5.00 -2.43
N VAL A 48 3.61 4.69 -1.49
CA VAL A 48 3.79 5.44 -0.24
C VAL A 48 5.23 5.93 -0.12
N LEU A 49 5.40 7.19 0.22
CA LEU A 49 6.71 7.75 0.54
C LEU A 49 6.88 7.80 2.05
N LEU A 50 7.87 7.08 2.55
CA LEU A 50 8.26 7.14 3.95
C LEU A 50 9.16 8.35 4.19
N PRO A 51 9.14 8.96 5.39
CA PRO A 51 9.92 10.16 5.67
C PRO A 51 11.40 9.88 5.98
N TYR A 52 11.92 8.77 5.48
CA TYR A 52 13.30 8.34 5.72
C TYR A 52 14.12 8.47 4.44
N ARG A 53 15.36 8.93 4.59
CA ARG A 53 16.26 9.05 3.43
C ARG A 53 16.53 7.69 2.80
N GLU A 54 16.80 6.70 3.64
CA GLU A 54 17.10 5.34 3.18
C GLU A 54 16.35 4.33 4.04
N TRP A 55 16.32 3.10 3.58
CA TRP A 55 15.65 2.00 4.29
C TRP A 55 16.33 1.77 5.64
N ASN A 56 15.53 1.71 6.70
CA ASN A 56 16.00 1.53 8.07
C ASN A 56 15.09 0.55 8.84
N ARG A 57 15.37 0.34 10.13
CA ARG A 57 14.57 -0.57 10.95
C ARG A 57 13.10 -0.17 11.07
N LYS A 58 12.83 1.13 11.14
CA LYS A 58 11.45 1.61 11.18
C LYS A 58 10.72 1.28 9.90
N ALA A 59 11.38 1.49 8.75
CA ALA A 59 10.84 1.13 7.45
C ALA A 59 10.55 -0.38 7.39
N GLU A 60 11.46 -1.19 7.89
CA GLU A 60 11.29 -2.66 7.93
C GLU A 60 10.08 -3.07 8.75
N ARG A 61 9.89 -2.48 9.91
CA ARG A 61 8.73 -2.75 10.76
C ARG A 61 7.42 -2.34 10.09
N ILE A 62 7.42 -1.18 9.46
CA ILE A 62 6.25 -0.70 8.72
C ILE A 62 5.94 -1.66 7.57
N SER A 63 6.96 -2.07 6.83
CA SER A 63 6.84 -3.01 5.74
C SER A 63 6.20 -4.33 6.19
N ASP A 64 6.72 -4.90 7.28
CA ASP A 64 6.19 -6.15 7.83
C ASP A 64 4.72 -6.03 8.22
N ALA A 65 4.35 -4.95 8.90
CA ALA A 65 2.97 -4.70 9.30
C ALA A 65 2.04 -4.49 8.10
N VAL A 66 2.51 -3.75 7.09
CA VAL A 66 1.75 -3.49 5.88
C VAL A 66 1.53 -4.77 5.08
N TYR A 67 2.57 -5.58 4.89
CA TYR A 67 2.43 -6.84 4.15
C TYR A 67 1.48 -7.80 4.86
N LYS A 68 1.54 -7.85 6.18
CA LYS A 68 0.60 -8.65 6.96
C LYS A 68 -0.84 -8.19 6.71
N ARG A 69 -1.07 -6.88 6.69
CA ARG A 69 -2.40 -6.32 6.44
C ARG A 69 -2.87 -6.58 5.02
N VAL A 70 -1.99 -6.46 4.04
CA VAL A 70 -2.28 -6.81 2.64
C VAL A 70 -2.80 -8.23 2.54
N TRP A 71 -2.10 -9.14 3.20
CA TRP A 71 -2.47 -10.56 3.22
C TRP A 71 -3.81 -10.80 3.92
N GLU A 72 -4.03 -10.15 5.07
CA GLU A 72 -5.30 -10.26 5.80
C GLU A 72 -6.49 -9.80 4.96
N ILE A 73 -6.34 -8.68 4.26
CA ILE A 73 -7.39 -8.15 3.39
C ILE A 73 -7.68 -9.13 2.24
N GLU A 74 -6.65 -9.71 1.66
CA GLU A 74 -6.82 -10.69 0.59
C GLU A 74 -7.57 -11.92 1.11
N MET A 75 -7.20 -12.43 2.26
CA MET A 75 -7.83 -13.62 2.83
C MET A 75 -9.26 -13.36 3.30
N GLU A 76 -9.52 -12.19 3.89
CA GLU A 76 -10.84 -11.86 4.43
C GLU A 76 -11.82 -11.38 3.37
N HIS A 77 -11.34 -10.62 2.40
CA HIS A 77 -12.20 -9.91 1.45
C HIS A 77 -11.99 -10.31 -0.01
N GLY A 78 -10.93 -11.04 -0.30
CA GLY A 78 -10.64 -11.45 -1.67
C GLY A 78 -10.11 -10.34 -2.56
N TYR A 79 -9.61 -9.25 -2.00
CA TYR A 79 -9.03 -8.14 -2.74
C TYR A 79 -7.53 -8.06 -2.50
N PHE A 80 -6.75 -7.97 -3.55
CA PHE A 80 -5.31 -7.78 -3.44
C PHE A 80 -4.96 -6.31 -3.68
N ILE A 81 -4.53 -5.64 -2.62
CA ILE A 81 -4.13 -4.23 -2.66
C ILE A 81 -2.63 -4.18 -2.38
N GLY A 82 -1.82 -4.03 -3.42
CA GLY A 82 -0.37 -3.94 -3.27
C GLY A 82 0.03 -2.58 -2.70
N VAL A 83 1.09 -2.57 -1.90
CA VAL A 83 1.63 -1.35 -1.33
C VAL A 83 3.13 -1.31 -1.58
N SER A 84 3.60 -0.24 -2.19
CA SER A 84 5.01 0.02 -2.41
C SER A 84 5.46 1.09 -1.44
N LEU A 85 6.42 0.75 -0.58
CA LEU A 85 7.00 1.69 0.37
C LEU A 85 8.32 2.19 -0.17
N ARG A 86 8.41 3.51 -0.36
CA ARG A 86 9.57 4.16 -0.97
C ARG A 86 10.26 5.06 0.03
N THR A 87 11.57 5.21 -0.12
CA THR A 87 12.35 6.17 0.66
C THR A 87 12.62 7.43 -0.14
N LEU A 88 13.06 8.50 0.53
CA LEU A 88 13.34 9.78 -0.13
C LEU A 88 14.43 9.64 -1.20
N ASP A 89 15.49 8.89 -0.90
CA ASP A 89 16.60 8.71 -1.84
C ASP A 89 16.17 7.90 -3.07
N GLU A 90 15.29 6.91 -2.90
CA GLU A 90 14.76 6.12 -4.02
C GLU A 90 13.93 7.00 -4.97
N VAL A 91 13.03 7.81 -4.42
CA VAL A 91 12.18 8.69 -5.21
C VAL A 91 13.02 9.75 -5.92
N LYS A 92 14.02 10.29 -5.23
CA LYS A 92 14.92 11.28 -5.78
C LYS A 92 15.76 10.71 -6.94
N ALA A 93 16.19 9.47 -6.81
CA ALA A 93 16.96 8.79 -7.87
C ALA A 93 16.10 8.58 -9.12
N GLU A 94 14.82 8.29 -8.98
CA GLU A 94 13.91 8.09 -10.11
C GLU A 94 13.55 9.40 -10.81
N ALA A 95 13.63 10.53 -10.13
CA ALA A 95 13.29 11.83 -10.69
C ALA A 95 14.35 12.41 -11.62
N ARG A 96 15.50 11.75 -11.75
CA ARG A 96 16.58 12.18 -12.63
C ARG A 96 16.36 11.76 -14.09
#